data_049a8604a92c996cb491f902f3855c76
#
_entry.id   049a8604a92c996cb491f902f3855c76
#
_cell.length_a   1.000
_cell.length_b   1.000
_cell.length_c   1.000
_cell.angle_alpha   90.00
_cell.angle_beta   90.00
_cell.angle_gamma   90.00
#
_symmetry.space_group_name_H-M   'P 1'
#
loop_
_entity.id
_entity.type
_entity.pdbx_description
1 polymer ?
#
loop_
_entity_poly.entity_id
_entity_poly.type
_entity_poly.pdbx_seq_one_letter_code
_entity_poly.pdbx_strand_id
1 'polypeptide(L)'
;MIKKIFIGLGILLVVVLAGAGWYFSGLIYEVGFNVNNQENINAGTSEDIIFVEEIKEDSVVLNVQNERWGPLLENGIYGVIGANGFIIVNDIISSNDGIVERKIEYQEGLIENGEGVSYALSLYERSDGNFVPVGVTETSGQVSEGVFTPMSVSQMEYEEVLYESDFSTYPAYITGEGDEGWVIFIHGFRGDHRRQTFALLRAKELDEIGWKSMIIAYRNGDGMKQDPSGMYLYGATEWVDVDGAIDYAINNGAKKVVLFGISGGG
;
A
#
# COMPACT_ATOMS: atom_id res chain seq x y z
N MET A 1 15.29 -49.50 32.68
CA MET A 1 16.09 -48.35 32.22
C MET A 1 15.52 -47.72 30.93
N ILE A 2 15.28 -48.49 29.89
CA ILE A 2 14.75 -48.06 28.61
C ILE A 2 13.42 -47.27 28.72
N LYS A 3 12.46 -47.75 29.49
CA LYS A 3 11.16 -47.08 29.66
C LYS A 3 11.26 -45.64 30.25
N LYS A 4 12.21 -45.41 31.15
CA LYS A 4 12.48 -44.08 31.71
C LYS A 4 13.13 -43.13 30.67
N ILE A 5 13.94 -43.68 29.77
CA ILE A 5 14.55 -42.90 28.68
C ILE A 5 13.47 -42.43 27.68
N PHE A 6 12.55 -43.30 27.29
CA PHE A 6 11.43 -42.92 26.39
C PHE A 6 10.48 -41.91 27.02
N ILE A 7 10.21 -42.01 28.33
CA ILE A 7 9.40 -41.02 29.03
C ILE A 7 10.12 -39.67 29.07
N GLY A 8 11.43 -39.65 29.35
CA GLY A 8 12.24 -38.44 29.32
C GLY A 8 12.30 -37.75 27.97
N LEU A 9 12.48 -38.52 26.88
CA LEU A 9 12.44 -38.03 25.51
C LEU A 9 11.05 -37.49 25.12
N GLY A 10 9.96 -38.15 25.55
CA GLY A 10 8.61 -37.66 25.34
C GLY A 10 8.34 -36.32 26.03
N ILE A 11 8.77 -36.18 27.26
CA ILE A 11 8.63 -34.91 28.00
C ILE A 11 9.47 -33.81 27.35
N LEU A 12 10.72 -34.11 26.94
CA LEU A 12 11.58 -33.14 26.25
C LEU A 12 10.95 -32.67 24.93
N LEU A 13 10.35 -33.58 24.17
CA LEU A 13 9.67 -33.23 22.91
C LEU A 13 8.48 -32.30 23.17
N VAL A 14 7.66 -32.58 24.19
CA VAL A 14 6.53 -31.71 24.55
C VAL A 14 7.00 -30.33 24.98
N VAL A 15 8.07 -30.23 25.76
CA VAL A 15 8.63 -28.93 26.19
C VAL A 15 9.18 -28.14 24.99
N VAL A 16 9.85 -28.81 24.06
CA VAL A 16 10.38 -28.17 22.83
C VAL A 16 9.24 -27.68 21.94
N LEU A 17 8.20 -28.49 21.73
CA LEU A 17 7.03 -28.11 20.94
C LEU A 17 6.24 -26.97 21.59
N ALA A 18 6.07 -26.98 22.89
CA ALA A 18 5.41 -25.90 23.63
C ALA A 18 6.22 -24.59 23.57
N GLY A 19 7.55 -24.67 23.72
CA GLY A 19 8.45 -23.52 23.60
C GLY A 19 8.47 -22.95 22.18
N ALA A 20 8.52 -23.82 21.18
CA ALA A 20 8.41 -23.40 19.77
C ALA A 20 7.04 -22.76 19.50
N GLY A 21 5.94 -23.38 19.94
CA GLY A 21 4.61 -22.82 19.78
C GLY A 21 4.46 -21.45 20.42
N TRP A 22 5.00 -21.27 21.62
CA TRP A 22 5.00 -19.98 22.31
C TRP A 22 5.84 -18.91 21.57
N TYR A 23 7.03 -19.29 21.11
CA TYR A 23 7.90 -18.40 20.32
C TYR A 23 7.24 -17.96 19.01
N PHE A 24 6.71 -18.92 18.23
CA PHE A 24 6.04 -18.58 16.97
C PHE A 24 4.73 -17.82 17.19
N SER A 25 3.99 -18.10 18.26
CA SER A 25 2.80 -17.31 18.62
C SER A 25 3.17 -15.86 18.93
N GLY A 26 4.27 -15.63 19.68
CA GLY A 26 4.79 -14.28 19.92
C GLY A 26 5.19 -13.57 18.63
N LEU A 27 5.90 -14.26 17.73
CA LEU A 27 6.29 -13.71 16.45
C LEU A 27 5.09 -13.33 15.56
N ILE A 28 4.08 -14.21 15.50
CA ILE A 28 2.84 -13.93 14.76
C ILE A 28 2.10 -12.74 15.36
N TYR A 29 2.03 -12.66 16.70
CA TYR A 29 1.43 -11.51 17.38
C TYR A 29 2.12 -10.20 17.03
N GLU A 30 3.46 -10.16 17.14
CA GLU A 30 4.24 -8.95 16.87
C GLU A 30 4.14 -8.52 15.42
N VAL A 31 4.21 -9.46 14.48
CA VAL A 31 4.21 -9.14 13.04
C VAL A 31 2.80 -8.95 12.49
N GLY A 32 1.83 -9.76 12.94
CA GLY A 32 0.51 -9.83 12.34
C GLY A 32 -0.57 -9.02 13.06
N PHE A 33 -0.43 -8.77 14.36
CA PHE A 33 -1.49 -8.17 15.16
C PHE A 33 -1.09 -6.86 15.84
N ASN A 34 0.18 -6.65 16.17
CA ASN A 34 0.62 -5.47 16.89
C ASN A 34 0.73 -4.25 15.98
N VAL A 35 -0.16 -3.28 16.10
CA VAL A 35 -0.15 -2.05 15.30
C VAL A 35 0.99 -1.10 15.69
N ASN A 36 1.48 -1.18 16.93
CA ASN A 36 2.56 -0.30 17.40
C ASN A 36 3.94 -0.63 16.79
N ASN A 37 4.07 -1.79 16.16
CA ASN A 37 5.30 -2.17 15.44
C ASN A 37 5.41 -1.52 14.04
N GLN A 38 4.43 -0.73 13.62
CA GLN A 38 4.44 -0.09 12.31
C GLN A 38 5.59 0.93 12.16
N GLU A 39 5.90 1.67 13.22
CA GLU A 39 6.99 2.64 13.20
C GLU A 39 8.37 2.01 13.00
N ASN A 40 8.56 0.76 13.45
CA ASN A 40 9.85 0.07 13.35
C ASN A 40 10.06 -0.68 12.02
N ILE A 41 8.99 -0.99 11.30
CA ILE A 41 9.09 -1.68 9.99
C ILE A 41 9.24 -0.65 8.86
N ASN A 42 8.71 0.55 9.06
CA ASN A 42 8.79 1.66 8.10
C ASN A 42 9.98 2.59 8.35
N ALA A 43 10.66 2.47 9.46
CA ALA A 43 11.94 3.12 9.69
C ALA A 43 13.05 2.27 9.04
N GLY A 44 13.06 2.22 7.69
CA GLY A 44 14.29 1.87 6.98
C GLY A 44 15.41 2.77 7.51
N THR A 45 16.56 2.18 7.79
CA THR A 45 17.74 2.98 8.10
C THR A 45 18.04 3.86 6.88
N SER A 46 18.66 5.00 7.07
CA SER A 46 19.05 5.90 5.97
C SER A 46 19.88 5.20 4.87
N GLU A 47 20.33 3.98 5.10
CA GLU A 47 21.08 3.13 4.18
C GLU A 47 20.18 2.37 3.18
N ASP A 48 18.86 2.34 3.40
CA ASP A 48 17.90 1.62 2.57
C ASP A 48 17.14 2.53 1.58
N ILE A 49 17.54 3.77 1.40
CA ILE A 49 16.83 4.76 0.60
C ILE A 49 17.47 4.86 -0.80
N ILE A 50 16.67 4.77 -1.83
CA ILE A 50 17.04 5.18 -3.19
C ILE A 50 16.88 6.70 -3.23
N PHE A 51 17.90 7.40 -3.67
CA PHE A 51 17.86 8.85 -3.85
C PHE A 51 17.86 9.23 -5.31
N VAL A 52 17.09 10.24 -5.65
CA VAL A 52 17.19 10.93 -6.93
C VAL A 52 18.36 11.91 -6.87
N GLU A 53 19.45 11.59 -7.54
CA GLU A 53 20.61 12.51 -7.61
C GLU A 53 20.34 13.68 -8.55
N GLU A 54 19.76 13.38 -9.72
CA GLU A 54 19.50 14.39 -10.75
C GLU A 54 18.35 13.95 -11.66
N ILE A 55 17.43 14.86 -11.94
CA ILE A 55 16.43 14.72 -13.00
C ILE A 55 16.86 15.59 -14.18
N LYS A 56 17.00 14.98 -15.34
CA LYS A 56 17.30 15.62 -16.61
C LYS A 56 16.04 15.64 -17.50
N GLU A 57 16.15 16.20 -18.68
CA GLU A 57 15.01 16.32 -19.60
C GLU A 57 14.38 14.97 -19.99
N ASP A 58 15.21 13.94 -20.19
CA ASP A 58 14.80 12.61 -20.67
C ASP A 58 15.37 11.44 -19.83
N SER A 59 16.03 11.75 -18.73
CA SER A 59 16.64 10.74 -17.87
C SER A 59 16.63 11.13 -16.39
N VAL A 60 16.74 10.13 -15.51
CA VAL A 60 16.91 10.30 -14.08
C VAL A 60 18.13 9.54 -13.60
N VAL A 61 18.91 10.19 -12.74
CA VAL A 61 20.07 9.59 -12.07
C VAL A 61 19.62 9.17 -10.66
N LEU A 62 19.72 7.89 -10.38
CA LEU A 62 19.35 7.28 -9.11
C LEU A 62 20.58 6.77 -8.39
N ASN A 63 20.64 7.05 -7.11
CA ASN A 63 21.62 6.47 -6.20
C ASN A 63 21.04 5.20 -5.57
N VAL A 64 21.56 4.05 -5.98
CA VAL A 64 21.06 2.70 -5.65
C VAL A 64 22.18 1.92 -4.98
N GLN A 65 22.84 2.51 -3.97
CA GLN A 65 24.04 1.93 -3.36
C GLN A 65 23.79 0.64 -2.57
N ASN A 66 22.54 0.32 -2.27
CA ASN A 66 22.21 -0.90 -1.56
C ASN A 66 21.95 -2.06 -2.52
N GLU A 67 22.59 -3.22 -2.32
CA GLU A 67 22.38 -4.44 -3.12
C GLU A 67 20.90 -4.91 -3.19
N ARG A 68 20.08 -4.51 -2.21
CA ARG A 68 18.64 -4.78 -2.16
C ARG A 68 17.88 -4.17 -3.34
N TRP A 69 18.41 -3.13 -3.95
CA TRP A 69 17.83 -2.41 -5.07
C TRP A 69 18.35 -2.88 -6.44
N GLY A 70 18.97 -4.06 -6.44
CA GLY A 70 19.51 -4.71 -7.64
C GLY A 70 18.65 -4.65 -8.90
N PRO A 71 17.30 -4.81 -8.81
CA PRO A 71 16.45 -4.70 -10.00
C PRO A 71 16.58 -3.38 -10.75
N LEU A 72 16.78 -2.24 -10.08
CA LEU A 72 17.01 -0.96 -10.76
C LEU A 72 18.35 -0.87 -11.48
N LEU A 73 19.27 -1.79 -11.22
CA LEU A 73 20.56 -1.94 -11.92
C LEU A 73 20.46 -2.92 -13.10
N GLU A 74 19.29 -3.54 -13.32
CA GLU A 74 19.04 -4.49 -14.40
C GLU A 74 18.15 -3.86 -15.49
N ASN A 75 18.21 -4.43 -16.70
CA ASN A 75 17.32 -3.99 -17.77
C ASN A 75 15.86 -4.32 -17.44
N GLY A 76 14.98 -3.38 -17.68
CA GLY A 76 13.55 -3.53 -17.42
C GLY A 76 12.85 -2.19 -17.31
N ILE A 77 11.54 -2.24 -17.24
CA ILE A 77 10.70 -1.06 -17.03
C ILE A 77 10.27 -1.05 -15.58
N TYR A 78 10.48 0.06 -14.90
CA TYR A 78 10.19 0.21 -13.47
C TYR A 78 9.48 1.53 -13.20
N GLY A 79 8.64 1.55 -12.15
CA GLY A 79 8.13 2.79 -11.58
C GLY A 79 9.07 3.30 -10.48
N VAL A 80 9.42 4.57 -10.51
CA VAL A 80 10.10 5.29 -9.43
C VAL A 80 9.10 6.23 -8.81
N ILE A 81 8.84 6.10 -7.52
CA ILE A 81 7.73 6.74 -6.83
C ILE A 81 8.29 7.67 -5.76
N GLY A 82 8.02 8.95 -5.93
CA GLY A 82 8.38 10.02 -4.99
C GLY A 82 7.19 10.49 -4.16
N ALA A 83 7.41 11.57 -3.47
CA ALA A 83 6.44 12.19 -2.58
C ALA A 83 5.20 12.74 -3.32
N ASN A 84 5.36 13.36 -4.44
CA ASN A 84 4.30 14.06 -5.18
C ASN A 84 4.22 13.65 -6.65
N GLY A 85 4.78 12.49 -7.00
CA GLY A 85 4.78 12.03 -8.38
C GLY A 85 5.44 10.68 -8.56
N PHE A 86 5.45 10.22 -9.80
CA PHE A 86 6.18 9.03 -10.20
C PHE A 86 6.80 9.20 -11.59
N ILE A 87 7.84 8.42 -11.83
CA ILE A 87 8.51 8.34 -13.12
C ILE A 87 8.51 6.87 -13.56
N ILE A 88 8.18 6.61 -14.81
CA ILE A 88 8.40 5.31 -15.42
C ILE A 88 9.75 5.38 -16.13
N VAL A 89 10.64 4.49 -15.75
CA VAL A 89 11.99 4.39 -16.32
C VAL A 89 12.16 3.08 -17.08
N ASN A 90 12.94 3.12 -18.16
CA ASN A 90 13.25 1.92 -18.95
C ASN A 90 14.76 1.71 -19.06
N ASP A 91 15.39 1.98 -20.22
CA ASP A 91 16.76 1.63 -20.52
C ASP A 91 17.78 2.25 -19.55
N ILE A 92 18.81 1.50 -19.25
CA ILE A 92 19.99 2.02 -18.55
C ILE A 92 20.87 2.77 -19.55
N ILE A 93 21.11 4.06 -19.28
CA ILE A 93 22.03 4.90 -20.05
C ILE A 93 23.45 4.70 -19.54
N SER A 94 23.61 4.71 -18.23
CA SER A 94 24.89 4.46 -17.56
C SER A 94 24.67 3.84 -16.18
N SER A 95 25.63 3.05 -15.72
CA SER A 95 25.64 2.49 -14.37
C SER A 95 27.08 2.38 -13.86
N ASN A 96 27.35 2.95 -12.70
CA ASN A 96 28.65 2.89 -12.04
C ASN A 96 28.52 3.05 -10.52
N ASP A 97 29.13 2.14 -9.75
CA ASP A 97 29.23 2.20 -8.29
C ASP A 97 27.90 2.52 -7.56
N GLY A 98 26.81 1.87 -7.97
CA GLY A 98 25.50 2.07 -7.36
C GLY A 98 24.77 3.35 -7.81
N ILE A 99 25.35 4.10 -8.73
CA ILE A 99 24.67 5.21 -9.41
C ILE A 99 24.21 4.69 -10.79
N VAL A 100 22.93 4.83 -11.06
CA VAL A 100 22.35 4.42 -12.35
C VAL A 100 21.60 5.58 -12.98
N GLU A 101 21.91 5.84 -14.26
CA GLU A 101 21.14 6.76 -15.09
C GLU A 101 20.20 5.96 -15.98
N ARG A 102 18.90 6.27 -15.89
CA ARG A 102 17.85 5.58 -16.63
C ARG A 102 17.05 6.56 -17.46
N LYS A 103 16.65 6.12 -18.64
CA LYS A 103 15.79 6.90 -19.51
C LYS A 103 14.38 7.00 -18.91
N ILE A 104 13.81 8.21 -18.94
CA ILE A 104 12.42 8.47 -18.57
C ILE A 104 11.53 8.13 -19.77
N GLU A 105 10.55 7.26 -19.55
CA GLU A 105 9.51 6.96 -20.52
C GLU A 105 8.27 7.83 -20.29
N TYR A 106 7.92 8.04 -19.03
CA TYR A 106 6.78 8.84 -18.62
C TYR A 106 6.99 9.41 -17.23
N GLN A 107 6.50 10.61 -16.96
CA GLN A 107 6.48 11.24 -15.65
C GLN A 107 5.12 11.85 -15.37
N GLU A 108 4.64 11.67 -14.14
CA GLU A 108 3.44 12.33 -13.63
C GLU A 108 3.74 12.93 -12.26
N GLY A 109 3.29 14.17 -12.04
CA GLY A 109 3.59 14.91 -10.83
C GLY A 109 5.05 15.38 -10.76
N LEU A 110 5.52 15.65 -9.55
CA LEU A 110 6.84 16.21 -9.28
C LEU A 110 7.67 15.24 -8.43
N ILE A 111 8.89 14.98 -8.86
CA ILE A 111 9.96 14.38 -8.07
C ILE A 111 11.13 15.36 -8.07
N GLU A 112 11.77 15.55 -6.93
CA GLU A 112 12.84 16.52 -6.75
C GLU A 112 14.22 15.86 -6.62
N ASN A 113 15.26 16.60 -6.99
CA ASN A 113 16.64 16.18 -6.74
C ASN A 113 16.89 16.08 -5.22
N GLY A 114 17.55 15.01 -4.80
CA GLY A 114 17.79 14.71 -3.39
C GLY A 114 16.62 14.00 -2.69
N GLU A 115 15.51 13.78 -3.40
CA GLU A 115 14.36 13.09 -2.84
C GLU A 115 14.62 11.60 -2.66
N GLY A 116 14.21 11.06 -1.51
CA GLY A 116 14.13 9.62 -1.28
C GLY A 116 12.92 9.04 -2.00
N VAL A 117 13.14 7.99 -2.79
CA VAL A 117 12.10 7.39 -3.62
C VAL A 117 11.97 5.89 -3.37
N SER A 118 10.82 5.35 -3.70
CA SER A 118 10.55 3.92 -3.77
C SER A 118 10.49 3.45 -5.21
N TYR A 119 10.45 2.15 -5.45
CA TYR A 119 10.25 1.64 -6.79
C TYR A 119 9.16 0.57 -6.86
N ALA A 120 8.60 0.38 -8.05
CA ALA A 120 7.63 -0.65 -8.35
C ALA A 120 8.09 -1.52 -9.52
N LEU A 121 7.97 -2.83 -9.36
CA LEU A 121 8.24 -3.83 -10.40
C LEU A 121 7.02 -4.09 -11.29
N SER A 122 5.83 -3.77 -10.79
CA SER A 122 4.58 -3.98 -11.50
C SER A 122 4.04 -2.67 -12.03
N LEU A 123 3.69 -2.65 -13.30
CA LEU A 123 3.12 -1.51 -13.97
C LEU A 123 1.77 -1.90 -14.59
N TYR A 124 0.86 -0.95 -14.66
CA TYR A 124 -0.41 -1.08 -15.35
C TYR A 124 -0.48 -0.05 -16.49
N GLU A 125 -0.83 -0.50 -17.68
CA GLU A 125 -1.04 0.37 -18.82
C GLU A 125 -2.45 0.95 -18.77
N ARG A 126 -2.55 2.28 -18.73
CA ARG A 126 -3.81 3.00 -18.79
C ARG A 126 -4.37 3.04 -20.21
N SER A 127 -5.64 3.42 -20.34
CA SER A 127 -6.31 3.57 -21.64
C SER A 127 -5.70 4.61 -22.56
N ASP A 128 -4.91 5.55 -22.03
CA ASP A 128 -4.14 6.55 -22.78
C ASP A 128 -2.77 6.03 -23.28
N GLY A 129 -2.42 4.78 -22.96
CA GLY A 129 -1.16 4.15 -23.31
C GLY A 129 -0.01 4.42 -22.33
N ASN A 130 -0.23 5.22 -21.29
CA ASN A 130 0.77 5.49 -20.26
C ASN A 130 0.74 4.42 -19.16
N PHE A 131 1.89 4.22 -18.52
CA PHE A 131 2.02 3.26 -17.42
C PHE A 131 1.87 3.94 -16.06
N VAL A 132 1.28 3.20 -15.11
CA VAL A 132 1.17 3.59 -13.69
C VAL A 132 1.83 2.52 -12.84
N PRO A 133 2.66 2.87 -11.85
CA PRO A 133 3.21 1.88 -10.94
C PRO A 133 2.09 1.29 -10.07
N VAL A 134 2.10 -0.05 -9.95
CA VAL A 134 1.11 -0.81 -9.19
C VAL A 134 1.79 -1.58 -8.08
N GLY A 135 1.55 -1.18 -6.86
CA GLY A 135 2.21 -1.75 -5.71
C GLY A 135 3.65 -1.26 -5.56
N VAL A 136 4.07 -1.05 -4.35
CA VAL A 136 5.41 -0.59 -3.99
C VAL A 136 6.20 -1.77 -3.48
N THR A 137 7.35 -2.04 -4.09
CA THR A 137 8.20 -3.19 -3.75
C THR A 137 9.17 -2.87 -2.64
N GLU A 138 8.93 -2.03 -1.80
CA GLU A 138 9.62 -1.60 -0.61
C GLU A 138 9.82 -0.11 -0.53
N THR A 139 9.69 0.35 0.65
CA THR A 139 9.64 1.76 0.94
C THR A 139 10.82 2.15 1.78
N SER A 140 11.43 3.20 1.39
CA SER A 140 12.19 4.06 2.28
C SER A 140 11.30 4.81 3.30
N GLY A 141 10.14 4.28 3.65
CA GLY A 141 9.24 4.88 4.63
C GLY A 141 8.41 6.09 4.16
N GLN A 142 8.57 6.52 2.93
CA GLN A 142 7.87 7.69 2.40
C GLN A 142 7.20 7.38 1.05
N VAL A 143 6.20 6.53 1.06
CA VAL A 143 5.17 6.65 0.02
C VAL A 143 4.30 7.80 0.45
N SER A 144 4.39 8.89 -0.25
CA SER A 144 3.73 10.11 0.13
C SER A 144 2.23 10.03 -0.07
N GLU A 145 1.62 10.79 0.73
CA GLU A 145 0.26 11.23 0.60
C GLU A 145 0.03 11.81 -0.79
N GLY A 146 -0.89 11.25 -1.54
CA GLY A 146 -1.41 11.88 -2.75
C GLY A 146 -0.87 11.43 -4.10
N VAL A 147 0.13 10.56 -4.17
CA VAL A 147 0.63 10.06 -5.47
C VAL A 147 -0.41 9.20 -6.18
N PHE A 148 -1.09 8.34 -5.45
CA PHE A 148 -2.13 7.48 -6.00
C PHE A 148 -3.52 8.04 -5.69
N THR A 149 -4.02 8.84 -6.60
CA THR A 149 -5.38 9.40 -6.56
C THR A 149 -6.21 8.86 -7.73
N PRO A 150 -7.53 8.97 -7.71
CA PRO A 150 -8.34 8.66 -8.89
C PRO A 150 -7.89 9.42 -10.14
N MET A 151 -7.42 10.67 -9.98
CA MET A 151 -6.90 11.45 -11.11
C MET A 151 -5.60 10.85 -11.65
N SER A 152 -4.61 10.54 -10.78
CA SER A 152 -3.31 10.06 -11.23
C SER A 152 -3.38 8.65 -11.83
N VAL A 153 -4.24 7.78 -11.33
CA VAL A 153 -4.31 6.38 -11.76
C VAL A 153 -5.31 6.16 -12.89
N SER A 154 -6.52 6.69 -12.79
CA SER A 154 -7.61 6.45 -13.72
C SER A 154 -8.09 7.67 -14.49
N GLN A 155 -7.46 8.83 -14.29
CA GLN A 155 -7.80 10.10 -14.92
C GLN A 155 -9.26 10.52 -14.64
N MET A 156 -9.70 10.28 -13.42
CA MET A 156 -11.05 10.61 -12.97
C MET A 156 -11.02 11.77 -11.98
N GLU A 157 -11.96 12.70 -12.13
CA GLU A 157 -12.24 13.67 -11.08
C GLU A 157 -12.67 12.95 -9.81
N TYR A 158 -12.28 13.50 -8.66
CA TYR A 158 -12.59 12.91 -7.36
C TYR A 158 -12.79 13.97 -6.29
N GLU A 159 -13.46 13.58 -5.24
CA GLU A 159 -13.56 14.33 -4.00
C GLU A 159 -12.91 13.53 -2.88
N GLU A 160 -12.06 14.16 -2.09
CA GLU A 160 -11.57 13.59 -0.83
C GLU A 160 -12.51 14.06 0.29
N VAL A 161 -13.14 13.10 0.95
CA VAL A 161 -14.12 13.34 1.99
C VAL A 161 -13.69 12.73 3.31
N LEU A 162 -14.28 13.22 4.40
CA LEU A 162 -14.22 12.58 5.70
C LEU A 162 -15.57 11.94 6.00
N TYR A 163 -15.58 10.65 6.32
CA TYR A 163 -16.76 9.96 6.81
C TYR A 163 -16.62 9.60 8.30
N GLU A 164 -17.72 9.60 9.00
CA GLU A 164 -17.77 9.30 10.43
C GLU A 164 -18.02 7.82 10.65
N SER A 165 -17.35 7.24 11.64
CA SER A 165 -17.69 5.97 12.26
C SER A 165 -17.93 6.16 13.75
N ASP A 166 -18.47 5.18 14.42
CA ASP A 166 -18.64 5.22 15.89
C ASP A 166 -17.32 5.39 16.65
N PHE A 167 -16.21 5.13 16.00
CA PHE A 167 -14.90 5.19 16.64
C PHE A 167 -14.12 6.48 16.29
N SER A 168 -14.14 6.92 15.04
CA SER A 168 -13.38 8.07 14.55
C SER A 168 -13.91 8.54 13.21
N THR A 169 -13.25 9.57 12.66
CA THR A 169 -13.46 10.05 11.30
C THR A 169 -12.32 9.58 10.41
N TYR A 170 -12.63 9.14 9.20
CA TYR A 170 -11.62 8.62 8.27
C TYR A 170 -11.77 9.22 6.88
N PRO A 171 -10.67 9.39 6.13
CA PRO A 171 -10.72 9.87 4.76
C PRO A 171 -11.15 8.78 3.78
N ALA A 172 -11.76 9.22 2.69
CA ALA A 172 -12.07 8.39 1.54
C ALA A 172 -12.00 9.23 0.26
N TYR A 173 -11.66 8.57 -0.87
CA TYR A 173 -11.89 9.13 -2.18
C TYR A 173 -13.26 8.72 -2.70
N ILE A 174 -14.00 9.67 -3.25
CA ILE A 174 -15.22 9.43 -4.01
C ILE A 174 -14.97 9.83 -5.45
N THR A 175 -15.30 8.94 -6.39
CA THR A 175 -15.17 9.19 -7.82
C THR A 175 -16.30 8.52 -8.59
N GLY A 176 -16.59 9.05 -9.80
CA GLY A 176 -17.71 8.63 -10.61
C GLY A 176 -18.98 9.47 -10.38
N GLU A 177 -19.82 9.60 -11.41
CA GLU A 177 -21.03 10.41 -11.37
C GLU A 177 -22.33 9.58 -11.42
N GLY A 178 -22.20 8.25 -11.56
CA GLY A 178 -23.32 7.35 -11.71
C GLY A 178 -24.27 7.33 -10.51
N ASP A 179 -25.53 6.93 -10.72
CA ASP A 179 -26.57 6.86 -9.69
C ASP A 179 -27.16 5.44 -9.49
N GLU A 180 -26.61 4.43 -10.16
CA GLU A 180 -27.05 3.03 -10.05
C GLU A 180 -26.73 2.43 -8.68
N GLY A 181 -25.57 2.79 -8.11
CA GLY A 181 -25.11 2.31 -6.81
C GLY A 181 -23.71 2.77 -6.48
N TRP A 182 -23.23 2.36 -5.32
CA TRP A 182 -21.88 2.64 -4.84
C TRP A 182 -21.13 1.35 -4.57
N VAL A 183 -19.85 1.31 -4.96
CA VAL A 183 -18.91 0.28 -4.56
C VAL A 183 -17.96 0.86 -3.52
N ILE A 184 -17.95 0.29 -2.33
CA ILE A 184 -17.03 0.68 -1.26
C ILE A 184 -15.84 -0.29 -1.29
N PHE A 185 -14.65 0.24 -1.56
CA PHE A 185 -13.40 -0.52 -1.57
C PHE A 185 -12.74 -0.48 -0.20
N ILE A 186 -12.49 -1.66 0.34
CA ILE A 186 -11.95 -1.89 1.69
C ILE A 186 -10.56 -2.49 1.52
N HIS A 187 -9.54 -1.76 1.96
CA HIS A 187 -8.14 -2.18 1.83
C HIS A 187 -7.78 -3.36 2.74
N GLY A 188 -6.67 -4.01 2.42
CA GLY A 188 -6.10 -5.05 3.26
C GLY A 188 -5.26 -4.50 4.42
N PHE A 189 -4.54 -5.42 5.05
CA PHE A 189 -3.64 -5.13 6.16
C PHE A 189 -2.68 -3.98 5.83
N ARG A 190 -2.59 -2.98 6.72
CA ARG A 190 -1.72 -1.80 6.59
C ARG A 190 -1.95 -0.94 5.34
N GLY A 191 -3.12 -1.04 4.71
CA GLY A 191 -3.49 -0.15 3.62
C GLY A 191 -4.10 1.16 4.11
N ASP A 192 -4.35 2.05 3.16
CA ASP A 192 -5.17 3.24 3.30
C ASP A 192 -5.86 3.55 1.96
N HIS A 193 -6.69 4.58 1.89
CA HIS A 193 -7.40 4.97 0.67
C HIS A 193 -6.47 5.38 -0.49
N ARG A 194 -5.26 5.86 -0.20
CA ARG A 194 -4.26 6.33 -1.18
C ARG A 194 -3.46 5.20 -1.82
N ARG A 195 -3.42 4.04 -1.19
CA ARG A 195 -2.59 2.89 -1.62
C ARG A 195 -3.39 1.79 -2.31
N GLN A 196 -4.66 2.03 -2.58
CA GLN A 196 -5.54 1.07 -3.23
C GLN A 196 -5.52 1.22 -4.76
N THR A 197 -4.35 1.12 -5.40
CA THR A 197 -4.22 1.24 -6.85
C THR A 197 -5.17 0.34 -7.62
N PHE A 198 -5.45 -0.87 -7.11
CA PHE A 198 -6.45 -1.75 -7.71
C PHE A 198 -7.85 -1.13 -7.73
N ALA A 199 -8.28 -0.52 -6.62
CA ALA A 199 -9.58 0.17 -6.53
C ALA A 199 -9.62 1.37 -7.49
N LEU A 200 -8.54 2.17 -7.50
CA LEU A 200 -8.42 3.33 -8.38
C LEU A 200 -8.49 2.95 -9.86
N LEU A 201 -7.88 1.83 -10.25
CA LEU A 201 -7.97 1.30 -11.61
C LEU A 201 -9.39 0.86 -11.98
N ARG A 202 -10.14 0.24 -11.05
CA ARG A 202 -11.51 -0.24 -11.29
C ARG A 202 -12.55 0.87 -11.25
N ALA A 203 -12.25 2.00 -10.63
CA ALA A 203 -13.18 3.11 -10.50
C ALA A 203 -13.74 3.58 -11.87
N LYS A 204 -12.90 3.65 -12.89
CA LYS A 204 -13.31 4.04 -14.24
C LYS A 204 -14.27 3.04 -14.88
N GLU A 205 -13.99 1.74 -14.75
CA GLU A 205 -14.87 0.68 -15.27
C GLU A 205 -16.24 0.69 -14.59
N LEU A 206 -16.26 1.03 -13.30
CA LEU A 206 -17.51 1.16 -12.53
C LEU A 206 -18.31 2.38 -12.95
N ASP A 207 -17.66 3.52 -13.19
CA ASP A 207 -18.33 4.73 -13.66
C ASP A 207 -18.98 4.53 -15.03
N GLU A 208 -18.32 3.81 -15.95
CA GLU A 208 -18.86 3.44 -17.27
C GLU A 208 -20.19 2.66 -17.19
N ILE A 209 -20.44 1.95 -16.09
CA ILE A 209 -21.68 1.23 -15.83
C ILE A 209 -22.61 1.94 -14.84
N GLY A 210 -22.33 3.21 -14.55
CA GLY A 210 -23.17 4.08 -13.71
C GLY A 210 -23.00 3.90 -12.21
N TRP A 211 -21.88 3.35 -11.73
CA TRP A 211 -21.58 3.17 -10.32
C TRP A 211 -20.53 4.16 -9.81
N LYS A 212 -20.75 4.68 -8.62
CA LYS A 212 -19.74 5.46 -7.90
C LYS A 212 -18.79 4.54 -7.14
N SER A 213 -17.55 4.98 -6.98
CA SER A 213 -16.56 4.31 -6.15
C SER A 213 -16.26 5.15 -4.92
N MET A 214 -16.28 4.52 -3.75
CA MET A 214 -15.81 5.08 -2.49
C MET A 214 -14.64 4.23 -1.99
N ILE A 215 -13.46 4.81 -1.94
CA ILE A 215 -12.21 4.12 -1.59
C ILE A 215 -11.83 4.60 -0.21
N ILE A 216 -12.00 3.76 0.80
CA ILE A 216 -11.94 4.16 2.20
C ILE A 216 -10.59 3.87 2.85
N ALA A 217 -10.21 4.71 3.83
CA ALA A 217 -9.33 4.32 4.92
C ALA A 217 -10.21 3.94 6.14
N TYR A 218 -9.65 3.18 7.07
CA TYR A 218 -10.30 2.83 8.34
C TYR A 218 -9.24 2.62 9.43
N ARG A 219 -9.66 2.33 10.67
CA ARG A 219 -8.73 2.16 11.80
C ARG A 219 -7.58 1.21 11.48
N ASN A 220 -6.45 1.43 12.14
CA ASN A 220 -5.23 0.65 11.94
C ASN A 220 -4.60 0.76 10.53
N GLY A 221 -5.20 1.52 9.61
CA GLY A 221 -4.58 1.90 8.35
C GLY A 221 -3.39 2.82 8.58
N ASP A 222 -2.55 2.99 7.56
CA ASP A 222 -1.37 3.84 7.66
C ASP A 222 -1.76 5.31 7.89
N GLY A 223 -1.21 5.90 8.95
CA GLY A 223 -1.57 7.25 9.40
C GLY A 223 -2.96 7.38 10.04
N MET A 224 -3.72 6.29 10.14
CA MET A 224 -5.07 6.33 10.74
C MET A 224 -5.03 6.09 12.24
N LYS A 225 -6.13 6.44 12.92
CA LYS A 225 -6.30 6.18 14.33
C LYS A 225 -6.26 4.67 14.62
N GLN A 226 -5.45 4.30 15.57
CA GLN A 226 -5.30 2.90 15.97
C GLN A 226 -6.42 2.44 16.90
N ASP A 227 -6.79 1.16 16.80
CA ASP A 227 -7.69 0.52 17.75
C ASP A 227 -7.10 0.60 19.18
N PRO A 228 -7.93 0.89 20.21
CA PRO A 228 -7.45 0.99 21.60
C PRO A 228 -6.75 -0.26 22.14
N SER A 229 -7.01 -1.43 21.55
CA SER A 229 -6.31 -2.67 21.91
C SER A 229 -4.86 -2.70 21.44
N GLY A 230 -4.45 -1.78 20.54
CA GLY A 230 -3.14 -1.80 19.87
C GLY A 230 -2.99 -2.98 18.90
N MET A 231 -4.08 -3.58 18.45
CA MET A 231 -4.07 -4.76 17.59
C MET A 231 -4.89 -4.58 16.32
N TYR A 232 -4.44 -5.21 15.26
CA TYR A 232 -5.25 -5.54 14.09
C TYR A 232 -6.13 -6.73 14.43
N LEU A 233 -7.45 -6.58 14.35
CA LEU A 233 -8.41 -7.62 14.75
C LEU A 233 -9.12 -8.25 13.54
N TYR A 234 -8.66 -7.95 12.33
CA TYR A 234 -9.09 -8.57 11.07
C TYR A 234 -10.61 -8.63 10.92
N GLY A 235 -11.24 -7.48 11.07
CA GLY A 235 -12.68 -7.29 10.94
C GLY A 235 -13.46 -7.37 12.26
N ALA A 236 -12.88 -7.82 13.38
CA ALA A 236 -13.62 -7.93 14.64
C ALA A 236 -14.05 -6.58 15.22
N THR A 237 -13.30 -5.52 14.96
CA THR A 237 -13.64 -4.13 15.32
C THR A 237 -13.67 -3.18 14.11
N GLU A 238 -12.93 -3.51 13.06
CA GLU A 238 -12.79 -2.70 11.86
C GLU A 238 -14.11 -2.57 11.08
N TRP A 239 -15.02 -3.55 11.18
CA TRP A 239 -16.32 -3.52 10.51
C TRP A 239 -17.18 -2.28 10.87
N VAL A 240 -17.00 -1.73 12.06
CA VAL A 240 -17.71 -0.52 12.51
C VAL A 240 -17.37 0.69 11.64
N ASP A 241 -16.13 0.76 11.16
CA ASP A 241 -15.70 1.84 10.28
C ASP A 241 -16.26 1.66 8.87
N VAL A 242 -16.37 0.41 8.42
CA VAL A 242 -17.04 0.07 7.14
C VAL A 242 -18.54 0.39 7.22
N ASP A 243 -19.18 0.15 8.35
CA ASP A 243 -20.59 0.51 8.59
C ASP A 243 -20.78 2.03 8.47
N GLY A 244 -19.88 2.83 9.05
CA GLY A 244 -19.88 4.28 8.89
C GLY A 244 -19.73 4.73 7.41
N ALA A 245 -18.92 4.02 6.64
CA ALA A 245 -18.78 4.30 5.20
C ALA A 245 -20.07 3.94 4.43
N ILE A 246 -20.76 2.86 4.83
CA ILE A 246 -22.07 2.50 4.26
C ILE A 246 -23.09 3.59 4.57
N ASP A 247 -23.16 4.05 5.82
CA ASP A 247 -24.05 5.13 6.24
C ASP A 247 -23.77 6.42 5.46
N TYR A 248 -22.48 6.76 5.27
CA TYR A 248 -22.08 7.88 4.44
C TYR A 248 -22.62 7.75 3.01
N ALA A 249 -22.42 6.59 2.38
CA ALA A 249 -22.90 6.34 1.02
C ALA A 249 -24.45 6.47 0.92
N ILE A 250 -25.19 5.88 1.87
CA ILE A 250 -26.65 5.96 1.93
C ILE A 250 -27.12 7.41 2.09
N ASN A 251 -26.51 8.16 3.01
CA ASN A 251 -26.87 9.56 3.27
C ASN A 251 -26.54 10.47 2.07
N ASN A 252 -25.63 10.05 1.20
CA ASN A 252 -25.29 10.74 -0.05
C ASN A 252 -25.97 10.12 -1.29
N GLY A 253 -27.07 9.40 -1.08
CA GLY A 253 -27.99 8.97 -2.13
C GLY A 253 -27.72 7.60 -2.75
N ALA A 254 -26.84 6.78 -2.15
CA ALA A 254 -26.65 5.41 -2.62
C ALA A 254 -27.94 4.60 -2.51
N LYS A 255 -28.45 4.11 -3.64
CA LYS A 255 -29.62 3.21 -3.71
C LYS A 255 -29.22 1.76 -3.46
N LYS A 256 -27.98 1.42 -3.75
CA LYS A 256 -27.35 0.11 -3.59
C LYS A 256 -25.92 0.33 -3.14
N VAL A 257 -25.44 -0.52 -2.26
CA VAL A 257 -24.03 -0.54 -1.83
C VAL A 257 -23.48 -1.94 -2.05
N VAL A 258 -22.32 -2.02 -2.67
CA VAL A 258 -21.52 -3.25 -2.81
C VAL A 258 -20.23 -3.04 -2.05
N LEU A 259 -19.84 -3.99 -1.24
CA LEU A 259 -18.57 -4.02 -0.54
C LEU A 259 -17.57 -4.85 -1.36
N PHE A 260 -16.40 -4.29 -1.59
CA PHE A 260 -15.30 -4.96 -2.25
C PHE A 260 -14.08 -4.96 -1.32
N GLY A 261 -13.86 -6.08 -0.65
CA GLY A 261 -12.74 -6.27 0.28
C GLY A 261 -11.54 -6.96 -0.38
N ILE A 262 -10.35 -6.51 -0.03
CA ILE A 262 -9.08 -7.11 -0.47
C ILE A 262 -8.34 -7.61 0.75
N SER A 263 -7.90 -8.90 0.74
CA SER A 263 -7.12 -9.49 1.85
C SER A 263 -7.82 -9.31 3.21
N GLY A 264 -7.22 -8.57 4.15
CA GLY A 264 -7.79 -8.28 5.46
C GLY A 264 -9.06 -7.43 5.45
N GLY A 265 -9.45 -6.86 4.30
CA GLY A 265 -10.71 -6.13 4.12
C GLY A 265 -11.88 -7.01 3.67
N GLY A 266 -11.63 -8.32 3.44
CA GLY A 266 -12.62 -9.27 2.96
C GLY A 266 -13.32 -10.08 4.04
#